data_7df93fb5bdd8b7908a4b77a44d5b0982
#
_entry.id   7df93fb5bdd8b7908a4b77a44d5b0982
#
_cell.length_a   1.000
_cell.length_b   1.000
_cell.length_c   1.000
_cell.angle_alpha   90.00
_cell.angle_beta   90.00
_cell.angle_gamma   90.00
#
_symmetry.space_group_name_H-M   'P 1'
#
loop_
_entity.id
_entity.type
_entity.pdbx_description
1 polymer ?
#
loop_
_entity_poly.entity_id
_entity_poly.type
_entity_poly.pdbx_seq_one_letter_code
_entity_poly.pdbx_strand_id
1 'polypeptide(L)'
;SEQAEQIVMDQLSLTYNELEAYAFGTKAATEKQIAVKAHERKRQSGNVLDVVPEGTPTEVVEHRLPEDERICSVCGGQMVEIGKEVRRTLRMKPAEFWVREDVYYTYACKNCEQETGEANIVKAVKEPSLLPGSFASAEAVAYLATQKFVMYSPLYRLEQEFNRQGLRLSRQTMANWLLNSSEKWLRPIYD
;
A
#
# COMPACT_ATOMS: atom_id res chain seq x y z
N SER A 1 20.00 -0.34 44.14
CA SER A 1 19.40 0.88 44.72
C SER A 1 18.19 1.26 43.84
N GLU A 2 17.14 1.72 44.45
CA GLU A 2 15.86 2.10 43.75
C GLU A 2 16.06 2.97 42.52
N GLN A 3 17.05 3.85 42.51
CA GLN A 3 17.35 4.69 41.33
C GLN A 3 17.85 3.91 40.10
N ALA A 4 18.59 2.81 40.31
CA ALA A 4 19.09 1.99 39.20
C ALA A 4 17.96 1.14 38.59
N GLU A 5 17.01 0.68 39.42
CA GLU A 5 15.84 -0.06 38.97
C GLU A 5 14.88 0.87 38.21
N GLN A 6 14.71 2.13 38.65
CA GLN A 6 13.88 3.12 37.94
C GLN A 6 14.45 3.45 36.56
N ILE A 7 15.78 3.61 36.44
CA ILE A 7 16.43 3.86 35.14
C ILE A 7 16.27 2.68 34.19
N VAL A 8 16.33 1.45 34.68
CA VAL A 8 16.11 0.24 33.85
C VAL A 8 14.67 0.13 33.43
N MET A 9 13.70 0.46 34.29
CA MET A 9 12.27 0.46 33.95
C MET A 9 11.94 1.56 32.94
N ASP A 10 12.50 2.75 33.06
CA ASP A 10 12.34 3.83 32.10
C ASP A 10 12.98 3.51 30.74
N GLN A 11 14.13 2.83 30.72
CA GLN A 11 14.75 2.34 29.48
C GLN A 11 13.95 1.20 28.83
N LEU A 12 13.37 0.30 29.62
CA LEU A 12 12.48 -0.75 29.12
C LEU A 12 11.20 -0.16 28.49
N SER A 13 10.63 0.90 29.06
CA SER A 13 9.48 1.59 28.49
C SER A 13 9.79 2.28 27.16
N LEU A 14 11.04 2.72 26.95
CA LEU A 14 11.51 3.29 25.69
C LEU A 14 11.83 2.23 24.61
N THR A 15 12.03 0.97 25.00
CA THR A 15 12.22 -0.14 24.05
C THR A 15 10.92 -0.80 23.64
N TYR A 16 9.80 -0.48 24.31
CA TYR A 16 8.49 -0.93 23.87
C TYR A 16 8.19 -0.35 22.50
N ASN A 17 8.15 -1.24 21.55
CA ASN A 17 7.93 -0.98 20.16
C ASN A 17 6.52 -0.39 19.99
N GLU A 18 6.37 0.64 19.16
CA GLU A 18 5.06 1.23 18.82
C GLU A 18 4.02 0.21 18.34
N LEU A 19 4.48 -0.94 17.81
CA LEU A 19 3.65 -2.08 17.45
C LEU A 19 3.14 -2.89 18.65
N GLU A 20 3.94 -3.04 19.69
CA GLU A 20 3.56 -3.75 20.92
C GLU A 20 2.57 -2.92 21.75
N ALA A 21 2.74 -1.59 21.78
CA ALA A 21 1.77 -0.70 22.42
C ALA A 21 0.39 -0.77 21.73
N TYR A 22 0.33 -1.11 20.44
CA TYR A 22 -0.92 -1.30 19.69
C TYR A 22 -1.53 -2.70 19.88
N ALA A 23 -0.70 -3.74 20.07
CA ALA A 23 -1.14 -5.12 20.22
C ALA A 23 -1.61 -5.45 21.65
N PHE A 24 -0.99 -4.86 22.65
CA PHE A 24 -1.41 -4.95 24.03
C PHE A 24 -2.33 -3.78 24.36
N GLY A 25 -3.61 -3.91 23.99
CA GLY A 25 -4.64 -2.97 24.40
C GLY A 25 -4.57 -2.78 25.92
N THR A 26 -4.00 -1.68 26.37
CA THR A 26 -3.98 -1.28 27.76
C THR A 26 -5.43 -1.22 28.23
N LYS A 27 -5.80 -2.09 29.17
CA LYS A 27 -7.04 -1.93 29.93
C LYS A 27 -6.94 -0.57 30.63
N ALA A 28 -7.65 0.40 30.08
CA ALA A 28 -7.66 1.75 30.60
C ALA A 28 -8.09 1.77 32.07
N ALA A 29 -7.31 2.42 32.88
CA ALA A 29 -7.72 2.88 34.18
C ALA A 29 -8.93 3.80 34.00
N THR A 30 -9.89 3.69 34.89
CA THR A 30 -11.20 4.34 34.95
C THR A 30 -11.18 5.79 34.47
N GLU A 31 -11.84 6.05 33.34
CA GLU A 31 -11.80 7.31 32.63
C GLU A 31 -12.77 8.35 33.20
N LYS A 32 -12.27 9.56 33.31
CA LYS A 32 -13.11 10.75 33.17
C LYS A 32 -13.48 10.91 31.69
N GLN A 33 -14.76 10.76 31.38
CA GLN A 33 -15.27 10.98 30.03
C GLN A 33 -14.99 12.42 29.58
N ILE A 34 -13.99 12.58 28.74
CA ILE A 34 -13.80 13.82 27.98
C ILE A 34 -14.66 13.68 26.73
N ALA A 35 -15.71 14.49 26.61
CA ALA A 35 -16.53 14.57 25.41
C ALA A 35 -15.68 15.09 24.25
N VAL A 36 -15.16 14.18 23.43
CA VAL A 36 -14.46 14.52 22.20
C VAL A 36 -15.53 14.84 21.15
N LYS A 37 -15.56 16.09 20.66
CA LYS A 37 -16.39 16.47 19.51
C LYS A 37 -16.10 15.53 18.37
N ALA A 38 -17.15 15.00 17.74
CA ALA A 38 -17.07 14.14 16.58
C ALA A 38 -16.21 14.83 15.49
N HIS A 39 -15.03 14.31 15.26
CA HIS A 39 -14.18 14.71 14.15
C HIS A 39 -14.68 13.98 12.91
N GLU A 40 -15.33 14.68 12.01
CA GLU A 40 -15.53 14.18 10.66
C GLU A 40 -14.15 14.03 10.00
N ARG A 41 -13.67 12.80 9.95
CA ARG A 41 -12.52 12.45 9.12
C ARG A 41 -12.93 12.64 7.65
N LYS A 42 -12.62 13.79 7.06
CA LYS A 42 -12.55 13.89 5.61
C LYS A 42 -11.60 12.79 5.15
N ARG A 43 -12.13 11.78 4.44
CA ARG A 43 -11.31 10.84 3.67
C ARG A 43 -10.52 11.71 2.68
N GLN A 44 -9.30 12.04 3.02
CA GLN A 44 -8.35 12.46 2.01
C GLN A 44 -8.12 11.22 1.15
N SER A 45 -8.71 11.23 -0.02
CA SER A 45 -8.30 10.38 -1.13
C SER A 45 -6.89 10.83 -1.49
N GLY A 46 -5.90 10.33 -0.73
CA GLY A 46 -4.50 10.61 -0.98
C GLY A 46 -4.14 10.00 -2.33
N ASN A 47 -3.91 10.85 -3.31
CA ASN A 47 -3.31 10.40 -4.55
C ASN A 47 -1.89 9.88 -4.20
N VAL A 48 -1.48 8.73 -4.74
CA VAL A 48 -0.10 8.21 -4.59
C VAL A 48 0.94 9.28 -4.91
N LEU A 49 0.61 10.20 -5.82
CA LEU A 49 1.47 11.32 -6.22
C LEU A 49 1.72 12.35 -5.11
N ASP A 50 0.81 12.47 -4.11
CA ASP A 50 0.98 13.45 -3.02
C ASP A 50 2.10 13.06 -2.04
N VAL A 51 2.49 11.79 -2.04
CA VAL A 51 3.50 11.19 -1.16
C VAL A 51 4.90 11.22 -1.81
N VAL A 52 4.95 11.27 -3.12
CA VAL A 52 6.18 11.12 -3.92
C VAL A 52 6.60 12.49 -4.46
N PRO A 53 7.91 12.88 -4.38
CA PRO A 53 8.37 14.14 -4.92
C PRO A 53 8.17 14.24 -6.43
N GLU A 54 7.94 15.46 -6.91
CA GLU A 54 7.90 15.73 -8.34
C GLU A 54 9.23 15.34 -9.01
N GLY A 55 9.14 14.69 -10.18
CA GLY A 55 10.31 14.23 -10.91
C GLY A 55 10.88 12.88 -10.48
N THR A 56 10.19 12.16 -9.55
CA THR A 56 10.57 10.77 -9.22
C THR A 56 10.53 9.88 -10.48
N PRO A 57 11.57 9.07 -10.73
CA PRO A 57 11.56 8.13 -11.85
C PRO A 57 10.32 7.24 -11.84
N THR A 58 9.63 7.17 -12.97
CA THR A 58 8.43 6.37 -13.13
C THR A 58 8.66 5.33 -14.22
N GLU A 59 8.49 4.06 -13.87
CA GLU A 59 8.48 2.94 -14.80
C GLU A 59 7.04 2.67 -15.22
N VAL A 60 6.74 2.72 -16.51
CA VAL A 60 5.41 2.43 -17.06
C VAL A 60 5.42 1.03 -17.64
N VAL A 61 4.54 0.17 -17.13
CA VAL A 61 4.33 -1.19 -17.64
C VAL A 61 2.92 -1.27 -18.21
N GLU A 62 2.82 -1.49 -19.51
CA GLU A 62 1.54 -1.61 -20.22
C GLU A 62 1.11 -3.07 -20.30
N HIS A 63 -0.07 -3.37 -19.76
CA HIS A 63 -0.71 -4.68 -19.84
C HIS A 63 -1.81 -4.62 -20.93
N ARG A 64 -1.47 -5.14 -22.09
CA ARG A 64 -2.40 -5.23 -23.23
C ARG A 64 -2.80 -6.68 -23.42
N LEU A 65 -4.04 -6.91 -23.83
CA LEU A 65 -4.45 -8.23 -24.30
C LEU A 65 -3.69 -8.56 -25.59
N PRO A 66 -3.20 -9.82 -25.77
CA PRO A 66 -2.69 -10.31 -27.05
C PRO A 66 -3.73 -10.12 -28.16
N GLU A 67 -3.28 -10.05 -29.40
CA GLU A 67 -4.20 -9.78 -30.53
C GLU A 67 -5.21 -10.90 -30.75
N ASP A 68 -4.82 -12.14 -30.48
CA ASP A 68 -5.66 -13.34 -30.53
C ASP A 68 -6.75 -13.34 -29.46
N GLU A 69 -6.53 -12.71 -28.30
CA GLU A 69 -7.52 -12.56 -27.22
C GLU A 69 -8.45 -11.35 -27.42
N ARG A 70 -8.21 -10.50 -28.42
CA ARG A 70 -9.06 -9.36 -28.75
C ARG A 70 -10.21 -9.71 -29.69
N ILE A 71 -10.59 -10.97 -29.75
CA ILE A 71 -11.73 -11.45 -30.52
C ILE A 71 -12.95 -11.58 -29.59
N CYS A 72 -14.07 -10.97 -30.01
CA CYS A 72 -15.31 -11.03 -29.23
C CYS A 72 -15.85 -12.47 -29.21
N SER A 73 -16.02 -13.04 -28.02
CA SER A 73 -16.55 -14.39 -27.84
C SER A 73 -18.04 -14.53 -28.24
N VAL A 74 -18.75 -13.40 -28.40
CA VAL A 74 -20.18 -13.39 -28.74
C VAL A 74 -20.39 -13.28 -30.24
N CYS A 75 -19.72 -12.38 -30.96
CA CYS A 75 -19.94 -12.14 -32.38
C CYS A 75 -18.73 -12.42 -33.28
N GLY A 76 -17.58 -12.83 -32.73
CA GLY A 76 -16.34 -13.08 -33.48
C GLY A 76 -15.66 -11.83 -34.05
N GLY A 77 -16.20 -10.62 -33.81
CA GLY A 77 -15.64 -9.36 -34.29
C GLY A 77 -14.43 -8.91 -33.44
N GLN A 78 -13.58 -8.06 -34.01
CA GLN A 78 -12.41 -7.53 -33.29
C GLN A 78 -12.83 -6.46 -32.29
N MET A 79 -12.33 -6.57 -31.05
CA MET A 79 -12.57 -5.59 -30.00
C MET A 79 -11.65 -4.39 -30.15
N VAL A 80 -12.17 -3.20 -29.79
CA VAL A 80 -11.39 -1.96 -29.76
C VAL A 80 -11.11 -1.53 -28.32
N GLU A 81 -9.98 -0.87 -28.13
CA GLU A 81 -9.61 -0.27 -26.84
C GLU A 81 -10.57 0.89 -26.52
N ILE A 82 -11.23 0.84 -25.38
CA ILE A 82 -12.19 1.87 -24.93
C ILE A 82 -11.71 2.63 -23.70
N GLY A 83 -10.62 2.18 -23.05
CA GLY A 83 -10.09 2.83 -21.86
C GLY A 83 -8.92 2.10 -21.26
N LYS A 84 -8.33 2.75 -20.28
CA LYS A 84 -7.22 2.21 -19.50
C LYS A 84 -7.41 2.53 -18.02
N GLU A 85 -6.94 1.64 -17.18
CA GLU A 85 -6.85 1.85 -15.74
C GLU A 85 -5.37 1.88 -15.35
N VAL A 86 -4.96 2.86 -14.57
CA VAL A 86 -3.58 3.02 -14.12
C VAL A 86 -3.51 2.71 -12.64
N ARG A 87 -2.70 1.70 -12.28
CA ARG A 87 -2.36 1.38 -10.89
C ARG A 87 -0.92 1.81 -10.64
N ARG A 88 -0.71 2.62 -9.60
CA ARG A 88 0.61 3.10 -9.19
C ARG A 88 1.09 2.38 -7.95
N THR A 89 2.30 1.89 -7.97
CA THR A 89 2.96 1.22 -6.84
C THR A 89 4.30 1.86 -6.58
N LEU A 90 4.63 2.06 -5.30
CA LEU A 90 5.95 2.52 -4.90
C LEU A 90 6.92 1.34 -4.89
N ARG A 91 7.98 1.44 -5.66
CA ARG A 91 9.07 0.45 -5.71
C ARG A 91 10.28 0.99 -4.98
N MET A 92 11.03 0.12 -4.31
CA MET A 92 12.23 0.48 -3.56
C MET A 92 13.36 -0.51 -3.82
N LYS A 93 14.56 0.03 -4.02
CA LYS A 93 15.84 -0.64 -3.77
C LYS A 93 16.52 0.03 -2.58
N PRO A 94 17.45 -0.63 -1.88
CA PRO A 94 18.24 0.07 -0.86
C PRO A 94 18.81 1.38 -1.43
N ALA A 95 18.48 2.51 -0.78
CA ALA A 95 18.81 3.87 -1.16
C ALA A 95 18.11 4.47 -2.40
N GLU A 96 17.25 3.73 -3.09
CA GLU A 96 16.48 4.24 -4.23
C GLU A 96 15.00 3.87 -4.11
N PHE A 97 14.11 4.78 -4.53
CA PHE A 97 12.69 4.49 -4.69
C PHE A 97 12.17 5.08 -6.00
N TRP A 98 11.19 4.40 -6.59
CA TRP A 98 10.50 4.85 -7.81
C TRP A 98 9.05 4.40 -7.80
N VAL A 99 8.24 4.98 -8.66
CA VAL A 99 6.85 4.57 -8.85
C VAL A 99 6.75 3.66 -10.07
N ARG A 100 6.08 2.52 -9.90
CA ARG A 100 5.66 1.68 -11.03
C ARG A 100 4.19 1.95 -11.32
N GLU A 101 3.89 2.33 -12.53
CA GLU A 101 2.53 2.48 -13.03
C GLU A 101 2.16 1.28 -13.89
N ASP A 102 1.22 0.47 -13.41
CA ASP A 102 0.63 -0.63 -14.18
C ASP A 102 -0.62 -0.13 -14.88
N VAL A 103 -0.61 -0.11 -16.22
CA VAL A 103 -1.70 0.39 -17.06
C VAL A 103 -2.47 -0.79 -17.63
N TYR A 104 -3.73 -0.97 -17.21
CA TYR A 104 -4.60 -2.05 -17.65
C TYR A 104 -5.64 -1.50 -18.65
N TYR A 105 -5.56 -1.98 -19.88
CA TYR A 105 -6.48 -1.54 -20.95
C TYR A 105 -7.81 -2.30 -20.92
N THR A 106 -8.88 -1.60 -21.27
CA THR A 106 -10.23 -2.14 -21.37
C THR A 106 -10.66 -2.10 -22.81
N TYR A 107 -11.21 -3.21 -23.31
CA TYR A 107 -11.63 -3.39 -24.69
C TYR A 107 -13.13 -3.63 -24.75
N ALA A 108 -13.80 -3.10 -25.77
CA ALA A 108 -15.22 -3.34 -26.05
C ALA A 108 -15.43 -3.80 -27.49
N CYS A 109 -16.43 -4.66 -27.68
CA CYS A 109 -16.88 -5.04 -29.00
C CYS A 109 -17.94 -4.07 -29.50
N LYS A 110 -17.61 -3.25 -30.51
CA LYS A 110 -18.55 -2.30 -31.12
C LYS A 110 -19.65 -2.97 -31.96
N ASN A 111 -19.37 -4.16 -32.50
CA ASN A 111 -20.37 -4.89 -33.28
C ASN A 111 -21.53 -5.35 -32.37
N CYS A 112 -21.21 -5.93 -31.21
CA CYS A 112 -22.24 -6.30 -30.25
C CYS A 112 -23.03 -5.10 -29.74
N GLU A 113 -22.35 -3.97 -29.47
CA GLU A 113 -23.03 -2.73 -29.07
C GLU A 113 -24.03 -2.23 -30.09
N GLN A 114 -23.71 -2.33 -31.41
CA GLN A 114 -24.60 -1.92 -32.51
C GLN A 114 -25.73 -2.91 -32.72
N GLU A 115 -25.52 -4.23 -32.58
CA GLU A 115 -26.51 -5.26 -32.87
C GLU A 115 -27.47 -5.51 -31.71
N THR A 116 -26.98 -5.51 -30.49
CA THR A 116 -27.75 -5.90 -29.27
C THR A 116 -27.99 -4.76 -28.30
N GLY A 117 -27.33 -3.60 -28.50
CA GLY A 117 -27.35 -2.48 -27.56
C GLY A 117 -26.46 -2.70 -26.30
N GLU A 118 -25.83 -3.87 -26.16
CA GLU A 118 -24.94 -4.21 -25.04
C GLU A 118 -23.54 -4.51 -25.55
N ALA A 119 -22.53 -3.77 -25.02
CA ALA A 119 -21.14 -4.01 -25.37
C ALA A 119 -20.55 -5.17 -24.57
N ASN A 120 -19.94 -6.16 -25.23
CA ASN A 120 -19.10 -7.14 -24.56
C ASN A 120 -17.75 -6.48 -24.19
N ILE A 121 -17.46 -6.39 -22.89
CA ILE A 121 -16.29 -5.68 -22.33
C ILE A 121 -15.29 -6.67 -21.74
N VAL A 122 -14.04 -6.61 -22.16
CA VAL A 122 -12.94 -7.39 -21.63
C VAL A 122 -11.84 -6.47 -21.11
N LYS A 123 -11.33 -6.76 -19.92
CA LYS A 123 -10.21 -6.01 -19.29
C LYS A 123 -8.95 -6.87 -19.27
N ALA A 124 -7.80 -6.24 -19.43
CA ALA A 124 -6.53 -6.92 -19.22
C ALA A 124 -6.46 -7.50 -17.80
N VAL A 125 -5.86 -8.68 -17.68
CA VAL A 125 -5.75 -9.40 -16.40
C VAL A 125 -4.94 -8.58 -15.41
N LYS A 126 -5.48 -8.37 -14.21
CA LYS A 126 -4.78 -7.70 -13.11
C LYS A 126 -4.12 -8.71 -12.20
N GLU A 127 -2.83 -8.54 -11.98
CA GLU A 127 -2.17 -9.24 -10.88
C GLU A 127 -2.73 -8.77 -9.53
N PRO A 128 -2.94 -9.68 -8.58
CA PRO A 128 -3.41 -9.30 -7.25
C PRO A 128 -2.39 -8.35 -6.59
N SER A 129 -2.88 -7.28 -5.97
CA SER A 129 -2.02 -6.40 -5.19
C SER A 129 -1.58 -7.10 -3.91
N LEU A 130 -0.35 -6.84 -3.44
CA LEU A 130 0.14 -7.38 -2.17
C LEU A 130 -0.83 -7.03 -1.02
N LEU A 131 -1.22 -5.78 -0.94
CA LEU A 131 -2.18 -5.27 0.04
C LEU A 131 -3.29 -4.51 -0.71
N PRO A 132 -4.55 -5.00 -0.69
CA PRO A 132 -5.66 -4.32 -1.34
C PRO A 132 -5.85 -2.89 -0.84
N GLY A 133 -6.02 -1.95 -1.77
CA GLY A 133 -6.18 -0.53 -1.45
C GLY A 133 -4.90 0.19 -1.04
N SER A 134 -3.75 -0.45 -1.17
CA SER A 134 -2.43 0.12 -0.87
C SER A 134 -1.56 0.20 -2.12
N PHE A 135 -0.61 1.14 -2.11
CA PHE A 135 0.45 1.24 -3.11
C PHE A 135 1.76 0.54 -2.68
N ALA A 136 1.71 -0.25 -1.62
CA ALA A 136 2.85 -1.03 -1.15
C ALA A 136 3.24 -2.11 -2.17
N SER A 137 4.51 -2.16 -2.52
CA SER A 137 5.10 -3.30 -3.22
C SER A 137 5.70 -4.29 -2.23
N ALA A 138 5.95 -5.52 -2.66
CA ALA A 138 6.60 -6.53 -1.85
C ALA A 138 8.00 -6.08 -1.38
N GLU A 139 8.74 -5.42 -2.27
CA GLU A 139 10.07 -4.89 -1.98
C GLU A 139 10.04 -3.79 -0.92
N ALA A 140 9.04 -2.89 -1.00
CA ALA A 140 8.87 -1.83 -0.01
C ALA A 140 8.56 -2.39 1.38
N VAL A 141 7.67 -3.39 1.47
CA VAL A 141 7.35 -4.06 2.73
C VAL A 141 8.55 -4.83 3.27
N ALA A 142 9.27 -5.57 2.43
CA ALA A 142 10.48 -6.31 2.83
C ALA A 142 11.58 -5.37 3.34
N TYR A 143 11.78 -4.23 2.69
CA TYR A 143 12.71 -3.22 3.15
C TYR A 143 12.33 -2.69 4.54
N LEU A 144 11.06 -2.30 4.73
CA LEU A 144 10.56 -1.82 6.02
C LEU A 144 10.69 -2.87 7.12
N ALA A 145 10.36 -4.13 6.83
CA ALA A 145 10.50 -5.23 7.76
C ALA A 145 11.97 -5.44 8.16
N THR A 146 12.88 -5.43 7.20
CA THR A 146 14.33 -5.53 7.46
C THR A 146 14.81 -4.37 8.33
N GLN A 147 14.45 -3.12 7.98
CA GLN A 147 14.85 -1.96 8.77
C GLN A 147 14.31 -2.03 10.19
N LYS A 148 13.04 -2.41 10.36
CA LYS A 148 12.42 -2.44 11.68
C LYS A 148 12.89 -3.60 12.55
N PHE A 149 12.94 -4.81 12.03
CA PHE A 149 13.15 -6.04 12.84
C PHE A 149 14.58 -6.55 12.83
N VAL A 150 15.34 -6.30 11.77
CA VAL A 150 16.75 -6.71 11.68
C VAL A 150 17.67 -5.58 12.08
N MET A 151 17.42 -4.36 11.59
CA MET A 151 18.24 -3.19 11.86
C MET A 151 17.77 -2.39 13.10
N TYR A 152 16.69 -2.82 13.75
CA TYR A 152 16.09 -2.18 14.95
C TYR A 152 15.80 -0.70 14.79
N SER A 153 15.49 -0.26 13.57
CA SER A 153 15.17 1.14 13.29
C SER A 153 13.71 1.45 13.63
N PRO A 154 13.42 2.38 14.54
CA PRO A 154 12.06 2.82 14.82
C PRO A 154 11.42 3.46 13.58
N LEU A 155 10.12 3.24 13.36
CA LEU A 155 9.42 3.78 12.17
C LEU A 155 9.50 5.30 12.05
N TYR A 156 9.56 6.03 13.17
CA TYR A 156 9.70 7.48 13.13
C TYR A 156 11.05 7.94 12.53
N ARG A 157 12.13 7.15 12.72
CA ARG A 157 13.42 7.44 12.09
C ARG A 157 13.38 7.18 10.59
N LEU A 158 12.68 6.12 10.18
CA LEU A 158 12.46 5.83 8.76
C LEU A 158 11.59 6.92 8.10
N GLU A 159 10.55 7.40 8.79
CA GLU A 159 9.74 8.54 8.34
C GLU A 159 10.59 9.79 8.14
N GLN A 160 11.48 10.11 9.09
CA GLN A 160 12.40 11.25 8.96
C GLN A 160 13.40 11.06 7.81
N GLU A 161 13.92 9.83 7.63
CA GLU A 161 14.84 9.51 6.54
C GLU A 161 14.17 9.67 5.18
N PHE A 162 12.98 9.12 5.02
CA PHE A 162 12.21 9.28 3.79
C PHE A 162 11.84 10.73 3.51
N ASN A 163 11.48 11.50 4.54
CA ASN A 163 11.21 12.92 4.39
C ASN A 163 12.44 13.70 3.92
N ARG A 164 13.66 13.34 4.37
CA ARG A 164 14.91 13.95 3.86
C ARG A 164 15.13 13.65 2.38
N GLN A 165 14.67 12.50 1.91
CA GLN A 165 14.71 12.09 0.50
C GLN A 165 13.50 12.62 -0.31
N GLY A 166 12.59 13.37 0.32
CA GLY A 166 11.38 13.93 -0.30
C GLY A 166 10.18 12.99 -0.31
N LEU A 167 10.31 11.73 0.13
CA LEU A 167 9.20 10.78 0.20
C LEU A 167 8.41 10.96 1.50
N ARG A 168 7.13 11.37 1.40
CA ARG A 168 6.24 11.60 2.54
C ARG A 168 5.49 10.34 2.96
N LEU A 169 6.20 9.33 3.40
CA LEU A 169 5.61 8.07 3.87
C LEU A 169 5.48 8.09 5.39
N SER A 170 4.24 8.19 5.89
CA SER A 170 3.99 8.31 7.33
C SER A 170 4.28 6.99 8.07
N ARG A 171 4.72 7.11 9.33
CA ARG A 171 4.90 5.94 10.23
C ARG A 171 3.63 5.11 10.37
N GLN A 172 2.44 5.74 10.34
CA GLN A 172 1.16 5.04 10.40
C GLN A 172 0.94 4.17 9.16
N THR A 173 1.26 4.67 7.98
CA THR A 173 1.18 3.91 6.72
C THR A 173 2.16 2.73 6.74
N MET A 174 3.40 2.95 7.18
CA MET A 174 4.41 1.90 7.32
C MET A 174 3.99 0.82 8.31
N ALA A 175 3.45 1.22 9.48
CA ALA A 175 2.92 0.28 10.47
C ALA A 175 1.77 -0.56 9.90
N ASN A 176 0.81 0.06 9.22
CA ASN A 176 -0.30 -0.64 8.58
C ASN A 176 0.18 -1.63 7.51
N TRP A 177 1.19 -1.29 6.73
CA TRP A 177 1.76 -2.21 5.75
C TRP A 177 2.38 -3.45 6.41
N LEU A 178 3.16 -3.25 7.47
CA LEU A 178 3.78 -4.35 8.21
C LEU A 178 2.74 -5.25 8.88
N LEU A 179 1.74 -4.66 9.56
CA LEU A 179 0.68 -5.41 10.23
C LEU A 179 -0.16 -6.23 9.23
N ASN A 180 -0.66 -5.59 8.17
CA ASN A 180 -1.46 -6.28 7.17
C ASN A 180 -0.67 -7.38 6.43
N SER A 181 0.62 -7.15 6.17
CA SER A 181 1.49 -8.17 5.56
C SER A 181 1.76 -9.33 6.50
N SER A 182 1.95 -9.05 7.79
CA SER A 182 2.10 -10.08 8.82
C SER A 182 0.87 -10.99 8.89
N GLU A 183 -0.32 -10.41 8.96
CA GLU A 183 -1.56 -11.18 9.05
C GLU A 183 -1.86 -11.99 7.78
N LYS A 184 -1.66 -11.39 6.60
CA LYS A 184 -2.05 -12.00 5.33
C LYS A 184 -1.05 -13.02 4.79
N TRP A 185 0.24 -12.76 4.99
CA TRP A 185 1.30 -13.51 4.32
C TRP A 185 2.20 -14.30 5.25
N LEU A 186 2.50 -13.78 6.45
CA LEU A 186 3.42 -14.45 7.36
C LEU A 186 2.67 -15.40 8.30
N ARG A 187 1.53 -15.01 8.82
CA ARG A 187 0.74 -15.83 9.75
C ARG A 187 0.36 -17.20 9.17
N PRO A 188 -0.11 -17.34 7.92
CA PRO A 188 -0.42 -18.65 7.32
C PRO A 188 0.80 -19.57 7.15
N ILE A 189 2.03 -19.05 7.28
CA ILE A 189 3.26 -19.88 7.24
C ILE A 189 3.59 -20.40 8.63
N TYR A 190 3.09 -19.75 9.68
CA TYR A 190 3.34 -20.08 11.08
C TYR A 190 2.32 -21.05 11.67
N ASP A 191 1.08 -21.03 11.18
CA ASP A 191 -0.04 -21.89 11.57
C ASP A 191 0.01 -23.21 10.78
#